data_e30f67f45f526ab06ccad63d970a6d0e
#
_entry.id   e30f67f45f526ab06ccad63d970a6d0e
#
_cell.length_a   1.000
_cell.length_b   1.000
_cell.length_c   1.000
_cell.angle_alpha   90.00
_cell.angle_beta   90.00
_cell.angle_gamma   90.00
#
_symmetry.space_group_name_H-M   'P 1'
#
loop_
_entity.id
_entity.type
_entity.pdbx_description
1 polymer ?
#
loop_
_entity_poly.entity_id
_entity_poly.type
_entity_poly.pdbx_seq_one_letter_code
_entity_poly.pdbx_strand_id
1 'polypeptide(L)'
;MKNEQIVLAKRTEGIPQDDVFRYEEIDVREPSSDEVLLKTIYVSVDPYMRGRMNDSKSYTQSYELDKTFNGHIVAEVVQSNSSELQKGDVVTGVLPWQKFITINQKYVTKIASNEVPFYLYLSVLGMPGMTAYQGLLKIGKPQEGETVVVSAASGAVGSVVGQIAKLKGAHVVGIAGGSEKVNYLTETLGFDEGVDYKKDDFAEKLEKAVPNGIDVYFENVGGELSDEVFKHLNKFARIPVCGAISSYNLKGEDIGPHIQQTLIKNQALMQGFIVAQFNEDVKEASEQLAQWVQEGKIKSEVTIDEGFDQIPNAFRKLFTGDNFGKQVIKVSE
;
A
#
# COMPACT_ATOMS: atom_id res chain seq x y z
N MET A 1 28.13 -19.23 -3.03
CA MET A 1 27.44 -18.76 -1.81
C MET A 1 26.00 -19.24 -1.87
N LYS A 2 25.44 -19.75 -0.77
CA LYS A 2 24.04 -20.18 -0.72
C LYS A 2 23.11 -18.99 -0.52
N ASN A 3 21.93 -19.08 -1.10
CA ASN A 3 20.87 -18.08 -1.05
C ASN A 3 19.55 -18.75 -0.70
N GLU A 4 18.63 -18.02 -0.16
CA GLU A 4 17.27 -18.49 0.12
C GLU A 4 16.26 -17.67 -0.69
N GLN A 5 15.21 -18.36 -1.18
CA GLN A 5 14.08 -17.75 -1.85
C GLN A 5 12.74 -18.31 -1.36
N ILE A 6 11.67 -17.55 -1.58
CA ILE A 6 10.29 -18.00 -1.31
C ILE A 6 9.55 -18.05 -2.63
N VAL A 7 8.99 -19.24 -2.94
CA VAL A 7 8.24 -19.48 -4.17
C VAL A 7 6.77 -19.78 -3.89
N LEU A 8 5.90 -19.48 -4.87
CA LEU A 8 4.49 -19.88 -4.82
C LEU A 8 4.36 -21.38 -5.07
N ALA A 9 4.10 -22.17 -4.02
CA ALA A 9 4.02 -23.62 -4.11
C ALA A 9 2.68 -24.11 -4.69
N LYS A 10 1.59 -23.39 -4.42
CA LYS A 10 0.24 -23.70 -4.93
C LYS A 10 -0.67 -22.48 -4.96
N ARG A 11 -1.72 -22.54 -5.74
CA ARG A 11 -2.85 -21.59 -5.68
C ARG A 11 -3.61 -21.75 -4.36
N THR A 12 -4.27 -20.69 -3.92
CA THR A 12 -4.99 -20.68 -2.66
C THR A 12 -6.31 -19.93 -2.75
N GLU A 13 -7.29 -20.39 -1.98
CA GLU A 13 -8.54 -19.68 -1.70
C GLU A 13 -8.53 -19.21 -0.25
N GLY A 14 -9.11 -18.02 -0.02
CA GLY A 14 -9.06 -17.39 1.30
C GLY A 14 -7.67 -16.86 1.67
N ILE A 15 -7.40 -16.70 2.95
CA ILE A 15 -6.09 -16.23 3.47
C ILE A 15 -5.02 -17.30 3.20
N PRO A 16 -3.89 -16.94 2.55
CA PRO A 16 -2.82 -17.91 2.24
C PRO A 16 -2.25 -18.57 3.50
N GLN A 17 -2.22 -19.90 3.50
CA GLN A 17 -1.64 -20.70 4.58
C GLN A 17 -0.14 -20.97 4.32
N ASP A 18 0.56 -21.58 5.28
CA ASP A 18 2.01 -21.80 5.18
C ASP A 18 2.40 -22.67 3.98
N ASP A 19 1.56 -23.61 3.58
CA ASP A 19 1.77 -24.51 2.45
C ASP A 19 1.67 -23.84 1.06
N VAL A 20 1.29 -22.57 1.02
CA VAL A 20 1.33 -21.73 -0.19
C VAL A 20 2.74 -21.24 -0.48
N PHE A 21 3.56 -21.13 0.56
CA PHE A 21 4.92 -20.59 0.50
C PHE A 21 5.94 -21.71 0.70
N ARG A 22 6.78 -21.94 -0.29
CA ARG A 22 7.88 -22.91 -0.18
C ARG A 22 9.21 -22.19 -0.16
N TYR A 23 10.02 -22.53 0.84
CA TYR A 23 11.38 -22.04 0.95
C TYR A 23 12.32 -22.94 0.16
N GLU A 24 13.20 -22.34 -0.60
CA GLU A 24 14.18 -23.06 -1.42
C GLU A 24 15.57 -22.48 -1.20
N GLU A 25 16.56 -23.37 -1.11
CA GLU A 25 17.97 -23.02 -1.16
C GLU A 25 18.43 -23.06 -2.62
N ILE A 26 19.05 -21.99 -3.08
CA ILE A 26 19.62 -21.86 -4.42
C ILE A 26 21.05 -21.35 -4.35
N ASP A 27 21.79 -21.41 -5.45
CA ASP A 27 23.10 -20.79 -5.53
C ASP A 27 23.02 -19.34 -5.98
N VAL A 28 23.83 -18.47 -5.37
CA VAL A 28 24.00 -17.09 -5.84
C VAL A 28 24.71 -17.09 -7.18
N ARG A 29 24.12 -16.42 -8.17
CA ARG A 29 24.74 -16.22 -9.46
C ARG A 29 25.65 -14.96 -9.43
N GLU A 30 26.86 -15.09 -9.94
CA GLU A 30 27.75 -13.94 -10.13
C GLU A 30 27.15 -12.95 -11.15
N PRO A 31 27.32 -11.63 -10.93
CA PRO A 31 26.83 -10.63 -11.87
C PRO A 31 27.64 -10.61 -13.17
N SER A 32 26.95 -10.63 -14.30
CA SER A 32 27.49 -10.39 -15.66
C SER A 32 27.65 -8.89 -15.93
N SER A 33 28.00 -8.50 -17.17
CA SER A 33 28.02 -7.09 -17.58
C SER A 33 26.68 -6.41 -17.33
N ASP A 34 26.70 -5.18 -16.82
CA ASP A 34 25.55 -4.36 -16.44
C ASP A 34 24.67 -4.94 -15.34
N GLU A 35 25.15 -5.95 -14.62
CA GLU A 35 24.48 -6.54 -13.49
C GLU A 35 25.13 -6.20 -12.16
N VAL A 36 24.33 -6.26 -11.12
CA VAL A 36 24.74 -6.10 -9.72
C VAL A 36 24.27 -7.29 -8.90
N LEU A 37 25.03 -7.64 -7.88
CA LEU A 37 24.57 -8.52 -6.80
C LEU A 37 24.11 -7.64 -5.64
N LEU A 38 22.87 -7.84 -5.25
CA LEU A 38 22.20 -7.11 -4.19
C LEU A 38 22.07 -7.99 -2.94
N LYS A 39 22.18 -7.39 -1.76
CA LYS A 39 21.80 -7.97 -0.47
C LYS A 39 20.50 -7.29 -0.04
N THR A 40 19.43 -8.05 0.15
CA THR A 40 18.11 -7.54 0.55
C THR A 40 18.18 -6.97 1.97
N ILE A 41 17.74 -5.73 2.16
CA ILE A 41 17.62 -5.07 3.47
C ILE A 41 16.18 -5.12 3.93
N TYR A 42 15.25 -4.60 3.13
CA TYR A 42 13.82 -4.56 3.46
C TYR A 42 12.97 -5.11 2.33
N VAL A 43 11.93 -5.86 2.70
CA VAL A 43 10.90 -6.38 1.78
C VAL A 43 9.56 -5.76 2.13
N SER A 44 8.84 -5.28 1.12
CA SER A 44 7.45 -4.85 1.24
C SER A 44 6.50 -6.01 1.02
N VAL A 45 5.46 -6.10 1.84
CA VAL A 45 4.27 -6.90 1.56
C VAL A 45 3.09 -5.96 1.34
N ASP A 46 2.28 -6.25 0.31
CA ASP A 46 1.21 -5.37 -0.14
C ASP A 46 -0.04 -6.19 -0.48
N PRO A 47 -1.27 -5.69 -0.15
CA PRO A 47 -2.50 -6.45 -0.34
C PRO A 47 -2.75 -6.92 -1.79
N TYR A 48 -2.34 -6.14 -2.82
CA TYR A 48 -2.52 -6.49 -4.22
C TYR A 48 -1.85 -7.82 -4.61
N MET A 49 -0.79 -8.21 -3.89
CA MET A 49 -0.09 -9.48 -4.11
C MET A 49 -1.02 -10.68 -3.96
N ARG A 50 -2.08 -10.57 -3.12
CA ARG A 50 -3.07 -11.65 -2.95
C ARG A 50 -3.79 -11.98 -4.27
N GLY A 51 -4.21 -10.95 -5.01
CA GLY A 51 -4.85 -11.14 -6.32
C GLY A 51 -3.94 -11.84 -7.33
N ARG A 52 -2.62 -11.57 -7.27
CA ARG A 52 -1.62 -12.23 -8.13
C ARG A 52 -1.39 -13.71 -7.82
N MET A 53 -1.81 -14.20 -6.66
CA MET A 53 -1.75 -15.63 -6.31
C MET A 53 -2.86 -16.44 -6.99
N ASN A 54 -3.89 -15.78 -7.54
CA ASN A 54 -4.95 -16.41 -8.30
C ASN A 54 -4.51 -16.61 -9.76
N ASP A 55 -5.15 -17.58 -10.44
CA ASP A 55 -5.00 -17.77 -11.88
C ASP A 55 -6.17 -17.11 -12.61
N SER A 56 -6.18 -15.79 -12.60
CA SER A 56 -7.26 -15.00 -13.19
C SER A 56 -6.70 -13.80 -13.95
N LYS A 57 -7.39 -13.40 -15.02
CA LYS A 57 -7.04 -12.16 -15.74
C LYS A 57 -7.24 -10.96 -14.84
N SER A 58 -6.18 -10.15 -14.68
CA SER A 58 -6.17 -8.96 -13.87
C SER A 58 -5.36 -7.85 -14.55
N TYR A 59 -5.24 -6.67 -13.91
CA TYR A 59 -4.41 -5.56 -14.38
C TYR A 59 -2.91 -5.83 -14.30
N THR A 60 -2.52 -6.89 -13.59
CA THR A 60 -1.12 -7.33 -13.45
C THR A 60 -1.03 -8.84 -13.64
N GLN A 61 0.15 -9.31 -14.05
CA GLN A 61 0.40 -10.73 -14.27
C GLN A 61 0.32 -11.52 -12.95
N SER A 62 -0.34 -12.69 -12.99
CA SER A 62 -0.36 -13.64 -11.87
C SER A 62 1.06 -14.14 -11.57
N TYR A 63 1.31 -14.48 -10.30
CA TYR A 63 2.51 -15.23 -9.94
C TYR A 63 2.45 -16.64 -10.55
N GLU A 64 3.57 -17.11 -11.06
CA GLU A 64 3.69 -18.47 -11.60
C GLU A 64 3.96 -19.47 -10.46
N LEU A 65 3.42 -20.68 -10.58
CA LEU A 65 3.76 -21.76 -9.66
C LEU A 65 5.25 -22.11 -9.78
N ASP A 66 5.85 -22.48 -8.67
CA ASP A 66 7.27 -22.82 -8.53
C ASP A 66 8.24 -21.69 -8.92
N LYS A 67 7.73 -20.45 -8.98
CA LYS A 67 8.54 -19.25 -9.16
C LYS A 67 8.51 -18.38 -7.91
N THR A 68 9.61 -17.64 -7.72
CA THR A 68 9.71 -16.73 -6.58
C THR A 68 8.70 -15.59 -6.69
N PHE A 69 8.14 -15.20 -5.56
CA PHE A 69 7.38 -13.96 -5.47
C PHE A 69 8.26 -12.77 -5.85
N ASN A 70 7.65 -11.69 -6.29
CA ASN A 70 8.32 -10.41 -6.41
C ASN A 70 7.47 -9.30 -5.76
N GLY A 71 8.16 -8.29 -5.27
CA GLY A 71 7.56 -7.13 -4.62
C GLY A 71 8.58 -6.00 -4.51
N HIS A 72 8.16 -4.89 -3.93
CA HIS A 72 9.08 -3.79 -3.70
C HIS A 72 10.09 -4.15 -2.61
N ILE A 73 11.36 -3.95 -2.91
CA ILE A 73 12.50 -4.28 -2.05
C ILE A 73 13.45 -3.09 -2.00
N VAL A 74 14.07 -2.87 -0.84
CA VAL A 74 15.28 -2.05 -0.68
C VAL A 74 16.45 -2.99 -0.43
N ALA A 75 17.53 -2.80 -1.16
CA ALA A 75 18.72 -3.65 -1.10
C ALA A 75 20.01 -2.86 -1.26
N GLU A 76 21.11 -3.39 -0.71
CA GLU A 76 22.46 -2.87 -0.88
C GLU A 76 23.19 -3.58 -2.02
N VAL A 77 23.92 -2.85 -2.84
CA VAL A 77 24.83 -3.40 -3.85
C VAL A 77 26.07 -3.97 -3.14
N VAL A 78 26.25 -5.29 -3.15
CA VAL A 78 27.42 -5.94 -2.54
C VAL A 78 28.52 -6.28 -3.56
N GLN A 79 28.14 -6.43 -4.83
CA GLN A 79 29.06 -6.57 -5.97
C GLN A 79 28.46 -5.92 -7.21
N SER A 80 29.29 -5.29 -8.03
CA SER A 80 28.83 -4.56 -9.21
C SER A 80 29.74 -4.79 -10.41
N ASN A 81 29.12 -5.10 -11.56
CA ASN A 81 29.67 -5.01 -12.90
C ASN A 81 28.90 -3.96 -13.73
N SER A 82 28.27 -3.01 -13.03
CA SER A 82 27.49 -1.90 -13.58
C SER A 82 28.37 -0.66 -13.79
N SER A 83 28.02 0.15 -14.78
CA SER A 83 28.62 1.48 -14.97
C SER A 83 27.98 2.58 -14.11
N GLU A 84 26.78 2.34 -13.57
CA GLU A 84 25.96 3.34 -12.86
C GLU A 84 25.88 3.09 -11.35
N LEU A 85 26.08 1.85 -10.91
CA LEU A 85 25.96 1.44 -9.52
C LEU A 85 27.29 0.89 -9.00
N GLN A 86 27.64 1.22 -7.77
CA GLN A 86 28.84 0.73 -7.11
C GLN A 86 28.50 0.02 -5.79
N LYS A 87 29.44 -0.79 -5.31
CA LYS A 87 29.33 -1.44 -4.00
C LYS A 87 29.05 -0.42 -2.91
N GLY A 88 28.08 -0.71 -2.05
CA GLY A 88 27.61 0.16 -0.97
C GLY A 88 26.45 1.07 -1.38
N ASP A 89 26.11 1.17 -2.68
CA ASP A 89 24.89 1.87 -3.09
C ASP A 89 23.65 1.15 -2.58
N VAL A 90 22.66 1.90 -2.14
CA VAL A 90 21.34 1.39 -1.78
C VAL A 90 20.37 1.65 -2.92
N VAL A 91 19.62 0.62 -3.29
CA VAL A 91 18.69 0.65 -4.42
C VAL A 91 17.31 0.16 -4.01
N THR A 92 16.29 0.55 -4.79
CA THR A 92 14.93 0.01 -4.67
C THR A 92 14.43 -0.48 -6.02
N GLY A 93 13.54 -1.47 -6.02
CA GLY A 93 12.94 -2.02 -7.23
C GLY A 93 11.90 -3.08 -6.92
N VAL A 94 11.20 -3.54 -7.97
CA VAL A 94 10.32 -4.73 -7.88
C VAL A 94 11.19 -5.97 -8.12
N LEU A 95 11.54 -6.64 -7.03
CA LEU A 95 12.59 -7.65 -6.99
C LEU A 95 12.05 -8.98 -6.42
N PRO A 96 12.71 -10.12 -6.72
CA PRO A 96 12.31 -11.42 -6.17
C PRO A 96 12.53 -11.49 -4.66
N TRP A 97 11.67 -12.22 -3.96
CA TRP A 97 11.84 -12.52 -2.53
C TRP A 97 13.01 -13.50 -2.33
N GLN A 98 14.19 -12.93 -2.30
CA GLN A 98 15.47 -13.60 -2.11
C GLN A 98 16.34 -12.80 -1.15
N LYS A 99 17.25 -13.47 -0.42
CA LYS A 99 18.23 -12.77 0.43
C LYS A 99 19.31 -12.07 -0.39
N PHE A 100 19.72 -12.70 -1.51
CA PHE A 100 20.66 -12.13 -2.47
C PHE A 100 20.05 -12.17 -3.88
N ILE A 101 20.23 -11.10 -4.65
CA ILE A 101 19.56 -10.92 -5.95
C ILE A 101 20.58 -10.45 -6.97
N THR A 102 20.84 -11.25 -8.01
CA THR A 102 21.64 -10.81 -9.15
C THR A 102 20.70 -10.30 -10.26
N ILE A 103 20.84 -9.03 -10.62
CA ILE A 103 19.93 -8.35 -11.55
C ILE A 103 20.63 -7.27 -12.38
N ASN A 104 20.08 -6.99 -13.57
CA ASN A 104 20.54 -5.90 -14.40
C ASN A 104 20.19 -4.54 -13.77
N GLN A 105 21.13 -3.58 -13.79
CA GLN A 105 21.03 -2.24 -13.21
C GLN A 105 19.75 -1.48 -13.61
N LYS A 106 19.22 -1.71 -14.81
CA LYS A 106 18.01 -1.04 -15.33
C LYS A 106 16.71 -1.35 -14.58
N TYR A 107 16.69 -2.40 -13.77
CA TYR A 107 15.51 -2.82 -12.99
C TYR A 107 15.50 -2.24 -11.57
N VAL A 108 16.50 -1.46 -11.21
CA VAL A 108 16.59 -0.86 -9.90
C VAL A 108 16.87 0.64 -10.01
N THR A 109 16.43 1.38 -8.99
CA THR A 109 16.68 2.82 -8.88
C THR A 109 17.53 3.06 -7.64
N LYS A 110 18.64 3.81 -7.83
CA LYS A 110 19.49 4.22 -6.71
C LYS A 110 18.75 5.18 -5.79
N ILE A 111 18.79 4.92 -4.51
CA ILE A 111 18.32 5.83 -3.48
C ILE A 111 19.38 6.93 -3.29
N ALA A 112 19.01 8.16 -3.62
CA ALA A 112 19.95 9.27 -3.69
C ALA A 112 20.37 9.82 -2.31
N SER A 113 19.58 9.60 -1.26
CA SER A 113 19.80 10.16 0.08
C SER A 113 19.60 9.11 1.16
N ASN A 114 20.43 9.15 2.20
CA ASN A 114 20.29 8.40 3.43
C ASN A 114 19.83 9.27 4.62
N GLU A 115 19.27 10.46 4.34
CA GLU A 115 18.79 11.38 5.36
C GLU A 115 17.51 10.88 6.05
N VAL A 116 16.82 9.94 5.42
CA VAL A 116 15.63 9.30 5.96
C VAL A 116 15.80 7.77 5.99
N PRO A 117 15.13 7.06 6.89
CA PRO A 117 15.19 5.60 6.95
C PRO A 117 14.79 4.94 5.61
N PHE A 118 15.55 3.95 5.17
CA PHE A 118 15.35 3.32 3.87
C PHE A 118 13.98 2.62 3.71
N TYR A 119 13.37 2.15 4.80
CA TYR A 119 12.02 1.57 4.73
C TYR A 119 10.94 2.57 4.28
N LEU A 120 11.18 3.89 4.38
CA LEU A 120 10.25 4.89 3.87
C LEU A 120 10.11 4.86 2.34
N TYR A 121 11.10 4.31 1.62
CA TYR A 121 11.02 4.07 0.17
C TYR A 121 10.11 2.88 -0.18
N LEU A 122 9.66 2.11 0.81
CA LEU A 122 8.61 1.09 0.67
C LEU A 122 7.24 1.58 1.21
N SER A 123 7.18 2.80 1.72
CA SER A 123 6.01 3.44 2.33
C SER A 123 5.68 4.77 1.64
N VAL A 124 5.79 5.89 2.37
CA VAL A 124 5.39 7.23 1.91
C VAL A 124 6.22 7.73 0.72
N LEU A 125 7.49 7.36 0.60
CA LEU A 125 8.37 7.71 -0.54
C LEU A 125 8.36 6.67 -1.65
N GLY A 126 7.55 5.61 -1.53
CA GLY A 126 7.39 4.54 -2.49
C GLY A 126 5.98 4.47 -3.08
N MET A 127 5.63 3.26 -3.55
CA MET A 127 4.34 3.01 -4.21
C MET A 127 3.12 3.44 -3.35
N PRO A 128 3.05 3.19 -2.02
CA PRO A 128 1.89 3.61 -1.24
C PRO A 128 1.68 5.12 -1.20
N GLY A 129 2.76 5.90 -1.00
CA GLY A 129 2.68 7.36 -1.01
C GLY A 129 2.29 7.91 -2.37
N MET A 130 2.87 7.36 -3.45
CA MET A 130 2.50 7.70 -4.83
C MET A 130 1.04 7.40 -5.12
N THR A 131 0.54 6.25 -4.65
CA THR A 131 -0.87 5.85 -4.79
C THR A 131 -1.80 6.84 -4.07
N ALA A 132 -1.44 7.24 -2.85
CA ALA A 132 -2.18 8.23 -2.08
C ALA A 132 -2.22 9.59 -2.78
N TYR A 133 -1.05 10.08 -3.19
CA TYR A 133 -0.91 11.39 -3.86
C TYR A 133 -1.73 11.45 -5.15
N GLN A 134 -1.52 10.49 -6.05
CA GLN A 134 -2.15 10.48 -7.36
C GLN A 134 -3.67 10.23 -7.26
N GLY A 135 -4.08 9.21 -6.49
CA GLY A 135 -5.51 8.90 -6.33
C GLY A 135 -6.30 10.06 -5.72
N LEU A 136 -5.76 10.68 -4.68
CA LEU A 136 -6.44 11.81 -4.03
C LEU A 136 -6.45 13.06 -4.90
N LEU A 137 -5.30 13.48 -5.45
CA LEU A 137 -5.18 14.76 -6.12
C LEU A 137 -5.64 14.75 -7.58
N LYS A 138 -5.58 13.61 -8.28
CA LYS A 138 -6.01 13.51 -9.69
C LYS A 138 -7.47 13.10 -9.83
N ILE A 139 -8.00 12.29 -8.90
CA ILE A 139 -9.39 11.79 -8.95
C ILE A 139 -10.24 12.47 -7.87
N GLY A 140 -9.83 12.37 -6.60
CA GLY A 140 -10.55 12.95 -5.47
C GLY A 140 -10.65 14.48 -5.54
N LYS A 141 -9.55 15.15 -5.87
CA LYS A 141 -9.45 16.62 -6.04
C LYS A 141 -10.11 17.41 -4.90
N PRO A 142 -9.74 17.11 -3.62
CA PRO A 142 -10.37 17.74 -2.48
C PRO A 142 -10.18 19.26 -2.50
N GLN A 143 -11.22 20.00 -2.12
CA GLN A 143 -11.21 21.44 -1.98
C GLN A 143 -11.22 21.81 -0.48
N GLU A 144 -10.78 23.02 -0.17
CA GLU A 144 -10.85 23.57 1.19
C GLU A 144 -12.30 23.53 1.71
N GLY A 145 -12.47 23.03 2.94
CA GLY A 145 -13.79 22.91 3.59
C GLY A 145 -14.62 21.70 3.19
N GLU A 146 -14.19 20.91 2.19
CA GLU A 146 -14.86 19.64 1.84
C GLU A 146 -14.57 18.55 2.88
N THR A 147 -15.47 17.58 2.99
CA THR A 147 -15.31 16.40 3.83
C THR A 147 -14.69 15.26 3.04
N VAL A 148 -13.53 14.78 3.50
CA VAL A 148 -12.81 13.63 2.95
C VAL A 148 -12.89 12.46 3.93
N VAL A 149 -13.49 11.36 3.50
CA VAL A 149 -13.50 10.09 4.26
C VAL A 149 -12.47 9.14 3.66
N VAL A 150 -11.73 8.44 4.52
CA VAL A 150 -10.69 7.48 4.12
C VAL A 150 -10.93 6.16 4.80
N SER A 151 -11.14 5.08 4.07
CA SER A 151 -11.19 3.72 4.62
C SER A 151 -9.77 3.12 4.75
N ALA A 152 -9.57 2.20 5.69
CA ALA A 152 -8.26 1.71 6.11
C ALA A 152 -7.26 2.86 6.40
N ALA A 153 -7.74 3.88 7.11
CA ALA A 153 -7.08 5.17 7.26
C ALA A 153 -5.73 5.10 8.01
N SER A 154 -5.52 4.09 8.84
CA SER A 154 -4.23 3.86 9.53
C SER A 154 -3.21 3.07 8.70
N GLY A 155 -3.58 2.60 7.48
CA GLY A 155 -2.73 1.81 6.60
C GLY A 155 -1.75 2.67 5.78
N ALA A 156 -0.90 1.99 5.01
CA ALA A 156 0.19 2.61 4.25
C ALA A 156 -0.26 3.71 3.26
N VAL A 157 -1.42 3.53 2.61
CA VAL A 157 -2.00 4.52 1.68
C VAL A 157 -2.90 5.47 2.44
N GLY A 158 -3.84 4.95 3.24
CA GLY A 158 -4.87 5.76 3.90
C GLY A 158 -4.32 6.83 4.83
N SER A 159 -3.24 6.54 5.57
CA SER A 159 -2.59 7.51 6.46
C SER A 159 -2.00 8.70 5.71
N VAL A 160 -1.45 8.47 4.53
CA VAL A 160 -0.91 9.52 3.66
C VAL A 160 -2.04 10.32 3.00
N VAL A 161 -3.09 9.65 2.52
CA VAL A 161 -4.28 10.30 1.93
C VAL A 161 -4.86 11.34 2.87
N GLY A 162 -5.15 10.96 4.11
CA GLY A 162 -5.78 11.87 5.05
C GLY A 162 -4.90 13.05 5.40
N GLN A 163 -3.59 12.86 5.57
CA GLN A 163 -2.67 13.95 5.81
C GLN A 163 -2.57 14.91 4.61
N ILE A 164 -2.53 14.40 3.37
CA ILE A 164 -2.59 15.26 2.18
C ILE A 164 -3.92 16.02 2.13
N ALA A 165 -5.05 15.38 2.45
CA ALA A 165 -6.35 16.05 2.51
C ALA A 165 -6.36 17.17 3.56
N LYS A 166 -5.74 16.97 4.74
CA LYS A 166 -5.53 18.04 5.74
C LYS A 166 -4.71 19.20 5.19
N LEU A 167 -3.63 18.92 4.46
CA LEU A 167 -2.82 19.96 3.79
C LEU A 167 -3.60 20.74 2.74
N LYS A 168 -4.69 20.18 2.19
CA LYS A 168 -5.62 20.83 1.26
C LYS A 168 -6.77 21.57 1.96
N GLY A 169 -6.80 21.60 3.30
CA GLY A 169 -7.83 22.30 4.08
C GLY A 169 -9.15 21.53 4.22
N ALA A 170 -9.17 20.24 3.97
CA ALA A 170 -10.37 19.43 4.11
C ALA A 170 -10.63 19.04 5.58
N HIS A 171 -11.91 18.78 5.90
CA HIS A 171 -12.34 18.05 7.08
C HIS A 171 -12.13 16.55 6.82
N VAL A 172 -11.28 15.89 7.61
CA VAL A 172 -10.84 14.51 7.34
C VAL A 172 -11.37 13.55 8.39
N VAL A 173 -12.11 12.55 7.93
CA VAL A 173 -12.62 11.44 8.74
C VAL A 173 -11.93 10.15 8.35
N GLY A 174 -11.24 9.52 9.30
CA GLY A 174 -10.56 8.25 9.07
C GLY A 174 -11.32 7.07 9.64
N ILE A 175 -11.51 6.01 8.85
CA ILE A 175 -12.11 4.76 9.31
C ILE A 175 -11.00 3.73 9.50
N ALA A 176 -10.90 3.19 10.74
CA ALA A 176 -9.89 2.19 11.11
C ALA A 176 -10.48 1.19 12.11
N GLY A 177 -9.81 0.07 12.34
CA GLY A 177 -10.27 -0.96 13.28
C GLY A 177 -9.52 -0.93 14.62
N GLY A 178 -10.24 -0.65 15.69
CA GLY A 178 -9.73 -0.60 17.05
C GLY A 178 -9.34 0.81 17.52
N SER A 179 -9.51 1.05 18.84
CA SER A 179 -9.34 2.37 19.45
C SER A 179 -7.92 2.93 19.30
N GLU A 180 -6.90 2.08 19.35
CA GLU A 180 -5.51 2.50 19.17
C GLU A 180 -5.27 3.15 17.82
N LYS A 181 -5.76 2.52 16.74
CA LYS A 181 -5.66 3.05 15.37
C LYS A 181 -6.47 4.34 15.21
N VAL A 182 -7.68 4.38 15.78
CA VAL A 182 -8.51 5.58 15.75
C VAL A 182 -7.83 6.76 16.47
N ASN A 183 -7.28 6.54 17.67
CA ASN A 183 -6.53 7.57 18.38
C ASN A 183 -5.30 8.05 17.60
N TYR A 184 -4.59 7.13 16.95
CA TYR A 184 -3.46 7.51 16.09
C TYR A 184 -3.86 8.45 14.96
N LEU A 185 -5.03 8.24 14.34
CA LEU A 185 -5.52 9.12 13.27
C LEU A 185 -5.68 10.56 13.76
N THR A 186 -6.31 10.74 14.92
CA THR A 186 -6.64 12.07 15.45
C THR A 186 -5.46 12.72 16.19
N GLU A 187 -4.80 11.98 17.08
CA GLU A 187 -3.78 12.54 17.96
C GLU A 187 -2.41 12.69 17.25
N THR A 188 -2.11 11.80 16.29
CA THR A 188 -0.79 11.78 15.64
C THR A 188 -0.83 12.31 14.22
N LEU A 189 -1.82 11.89 13.42
CA LEU A 189 -1.92 12.30 12.00
C LEU A 189 -2.73 13.58 11.80
N GLY A 190 -3.46 14.06 12.82
CA GLY A 190 -4.21 15.30 12.78
C GLY A 190 -5.49 15.23 11.96
N PHE A 191 -6.10 14.06 11.82
CA PHE A 191 -7.44 13.91 11.27
C PHE A 191 -8.45 14.57 12.23
N ASP A 192 -9.53 15.09 11.71
CA ASP A 192 -10.55 15.75 12.54
C ASP A 192 -11.35 14.73 13.33
N GLU A 193 -11.68 13.58 12.72
CA GLU A 193 -12.44 12.51 13.33
C GLU A 193 -11.87 11.13 12.98
N GLY A 194 -12.02 10.19 13.90
CA GLY A 194 -11.69 8.79 13.71
C GLY A 194 -12.86 7.88 14.07
N VAL A 195 -13.20 6.92 13.23
CA VAL A 195 -14.34 6.01 13.43
C VAL A 195 -13.88 4.56 13.42
N ASP A 196 -14.23 3.82 14.49
CA ASP A 196 -13.92 2.40 14.63
C ASP A 196 -15.01 1.55 13.99
N TYR A 197 -14.72 0.95 12.83
CA TYR A 197 -15.68 0.12 12.09
C TYR A 197 -15.98 -1.23 12.76
N LYS A 198 -15.20 -1.63 13.78
CA LYS A 198 -15.41 -2.87 14.53
C LYS A 198 -16.44 -2.73 15.65
N LYS A 199 -17.00 -1.55 15.87
CA LYS A 199 -18.00 -1.28 16.89
C LYS A 199 -19.40 -1.35 16.33
N ASP A 200 -20.35 -1.82 17.15
CA ASP A 200 -21.76 -1.95 16.77
C ASP A 200 -22.42 -0.59 16.42
N ASP A 201 -21.87 0.51 16.96
CA ASP A 201 -22.34 1.87 16.74
C ASP A 201 -21.64 2.57 15.55
N PHE A 202 -20.97 1.81 14.67
CA PHE A 202 -20.20 2.35 13.53
C PHE A 202 -21.03 3.31 12.67
N ALA A 203 -22.23 2.91 12.26
CA ALA A 203 -23.11 3.72 11.39
C ALA A 203 -23.47 5.05 12.05
N GLU A 204 -23.85 5.04 13.33
CA GLU A 204 -24.20 6.24 14.10
C GLU A 204 -23.02 7.18 14.26
N LYS A 205 -21.83 6.62 14.54
CA LYS A 205 -20.60 7.42 14.67
C LYS A 205 -20.14 8.01 13.36
N LEU A 206 -20.25 7.27 12.26
CA LEU A 206 -19.94 7.79 10.93
C LEU A 206 -20.88 8.95 10.57
N GLU A 207 -22.19 8.80 10.77
CA GLU A 207 -23.16 9.88 10.53
C GLU A 207 -22.81 11.16 11.31
N LYS A 208 -22.43 11.02 12.58
CA LYS A 208 -22.00 12.15 13.44
C LYS A 208 -20.69 12.78 12.97
N ALA A 209 -19.76 11.97 12.47
CA ALA A 209 -18.46 12.44 11.99
C ALA A 209 -18.55 13.19 10.65
N VAL A 210 -19.62 12.98 9.87
CA VAL A 210 -19.84 13.60 8.56
C VAL A 210 -21.14 14.40 8.51
N PRO A 211 -21.35 15.41 9.39
CA PRO A 211 -22.63 16.11 9.54
C PRO A 211 -23.05 16.87 8.27
N ASN A 212 -22.09 17.20 7.41
CA ASN A 212 -22.30 17.89 6.13
C ASN A 212 -22.26 16.94 4.93
N GLY A 213 -22.24 15.62 5.15
CA GLY A 213 -22.06 14.62 4.10
C GLY A 213 -20.61 14.47 3.65
N ILE A 214 -20.39 13.69 2.59
CA ILE A 214 -19.07 13.27 2.11
C ILE A 214 -18.85 13.76 0.68
N ASP A 215 -17.79 14.55 0.48
CA ASP A 215 -17.43 15.09 -0.85
C ASP A 215 -16.39 14.22 -1.55
N VAL A 216 -15.47 13.62 -0.78
CA VAL A 216 -14.48 12.65 -1.30
C VAL A 216 -14.45 11.42 -0.40
N TYR A 217 -14.58 10.25 -1.01
CA TYR A 217 -14.37 8.99 -0.32
C TYR A 217 -13.21 8.23 -0.96
N PHE A 218 -12.07 8.17 -0.27
CA PHE A 218 -10.92 7.39 -0.72
C PHE A 218 -11.09 5.93 -0.29
N GLU A 219 -11.40 5.09 -1.26
CA GLU A 219 -11.83 3.71 -1.06
C GLU A 219 -10.67 2.72 -1.12
N ASN A 220 -10.44 2.01 0.01
CA ASN A 220 -9.43 0.96 0.12
C ASN A 220 -10.01 -0.41 0.52
N VAL A 221 -11.27 -0.48 0.97
CA VAL A 221 -11.81 -1.63 1.69
C VAL A 221 -12.90 -2.37 0.95
N GLY A 222 -13.93 -1.67 0.45
CA GLY A 222 -15.13 -2.32 -0.12
C GLY A 222 -16.07 -2.91 0.94
N GLY A 223 -17.03 -3.72 0.47
CA GLY A 223 -17.97 -4.47 1.28
C GLY A 223 -18.88 -3.60 2.15
N GLU A 224 -19.39 -4.16 3.25
CA GLU A 224 -20.38 -3.54 4.15
C GLU A 224 -19.93 -2.17 4.70
N LEU A 225 -18.60 -1.97 4.89
CA LEU A 225 -18.06 -0.69 5.32
C LEU A 225 -18.35 0.41 4.27
N SER A 226 -18.07 0.11 3.02
CA SER A 226 -18.32 1.05 1.91
C SER A 226 -19.80 1.27 1.66
N ASP A 227 -20.61 0.24 1.83
CA ASP A 227 -22.06 0.33 1.72
C ASP A 227 -22.64 1.35 2.71
N GLU A 228 -22.07 1.42 3.93
CA GLU A 228 -22.47 2.43 4.92
C GLU A 228 -21.99 3.83 4.50
N VAL A 229 -20.74 3.97 4.07
CA VAL A 229 -20.18 5.26 3.63
C VAL A 229 -20.97 5.86 2.47
N PHE A 230 -21.41 5.05 1.51
CA PHE A 230 -22.18 5.49 0.35
C PHE A 230 -23.55 6.11 0.68
N LYS A 231 -24.10 5.87 1.86
CA LYS A 231 -25.36 6.49 2.31
C LYS A 231 -25.21 8.00 2.56
N HIS A 232 -23.99 8.47 2.81
CA HIS A 232 -23.69 9.83 3.23
C HIS A 232 -23.05 10.70 2.12
N LEU A 233 -23.00 10.23 0.87
CA LEU A 233 -22.38 10.96 -0.24
C LEU A 233 -23.12 12.24 -0.59
N ASN A 234 -22.38 13.32 -0.73
CA ASN A 234 -22.85 14.59 -1.26
C ASN A 234 -23.08 14.54 -2.78
N LYS A 235 -23.77 15.54 -3.29
CA LYS A 235 -23.85 15.78 -4.72
C LYS A 235 -22.45 16.05 -5.27
N PHE A 236 -22.12 15.42 -6.42
CA PHE A 236 -20.81 15.50 -7.07
C PHE A 236 -19.65 14.90 -6.26
N ALA A 237 -19.95 14.00 -5.33
CA ALA A 237 -18.91 13.26 -4.61
C ALA A 237 -17.98 12.51 -5.58
N ARG A 238 -16.71 12.41 -5.19
CA ARG A 238 -15.66 11.74 -5.97
C ARG A 238 -15.11 10.57 -5.16
N ILE A 239 -15.12 9.40 -5.77
CA ILE A 239 -14.72 8.16 -5.11
C ILE A 239 -13.51 7.56 -5.87
N PRO A 240 -12.25 7.92 -5.55
CA PRO A 240 -11.09 7.18 -6.02
C PRO A 240 -11.06 5.79 -5.37
N VAL A 241 -11.19 4.73 -6.19
CA VAL A 241 -11.18 3.35 -5.76
C VAL A 241 -9.77 2.79 -5.92
N CYS A 242 -9.05 2.73 -4.81
CA CYS A 242 -7.68 2.24 -4.71
C CYS A 242 -7.64 0.72 -4.51
N GLY A 243 -8.58 0.17 -3.75
CA GLY A 243 -8.63 -1.25 -3.42
C GLY A 243 -9.96 -1.66 -2.79
N ALA A 244 -10.14 -2.98 -2.65
CA ALA A 244 -11.29 -3.61 -2.03
C ALA A 244 -10.80 -4.80 -1.18
N ILE A 245 -9.99 -4.52 -0.14
CA ILE A 245 -9.28 -5.56 0.63
C ILE A 245 -10.24 -6.54 1.31
N SER A 246 -11.47 -6.13 1.60
CA SER A 246 -12.51 -7.00 2.17
C SER A 246 -12.83 -8.19 1.27
N SER A 247 -12.71 -8.03 -0.06
CA SER A 247 -13.04 -9.08 -1.03
C SER A 247 -11.85 -9.96 -1.44
N TYR A 248 -10.61 -9.58 -1.14
CA TYR A 248 -9.43 -10.28 -1.65
C TYR A 248 -9.31 -11.75 -1.20
N ASN A 249 -9.87 -12.10 -0.07
CA ASN A 249 -9.85 -13.44 0.49
C ASN A 249 -11.24 -14.11 0.53
N LEU A 250 -12.24 -13.54 -0.14
CA LEU A 250 -13.57 -14.14 -0.19
C LEU A 250 -13.53 -15.50 -0.90
N LYS A 251 -14.31 -16.44 -0.33
CA LYS A 251 -14.61 -17.72 -0.93
C LYS A 251 -16.04 -17.65 -1.47
N GLY A 252 -16.19 -17.46 -2.76
CA GLY A 252 -17.50 -17.33 -3.38
C GLY A 252 -17.74 -15.94 -3.98
N GLU A 253 -19.01 -15.60 -4.21
CA GLU A 253 -19.41 -14.35 -4.83
C GLU A 253 -19.30 -13.17 -3.85
N ASP A 254 -18.82 -12.06 -4.33
CA ASP A 254 -18.85 -10.77 -3.63
C ASP A 254 -20.22 -10.13 -3.87
N ILE A 255 -21.08 -10.20 -2.86
CA ILE A 255 -22.47 -9.73 -2.97
C ILE A 255 -22.64 -8.43 -2.18
N GLY A 256 -23.20 -7.41 -2.82
CA GLY A 256 -23.48 -6.12 -2.22
C GLY A 256 -24.62 -5.37 -2.90
N PRO A 257 -25.00 -4.20 -2.40
CA PRO A 257 -26.04 -3.38 -3.00
C PRO A 257 -25.63 -2.88 -4.39
N HIS A 258 -26.65 -2.64 -5.25
CA HIS A 258 -26.44 -2.00 -6.54
C HIS A 258 -26.22 -0.50 -6.37
N ILE A 259 -24.98 -0.04 -6.55
CA ILE A 259 -24.56 1.35 -6.29
C ILE A 259 -25.06 2.35 -7.33
N GLN A 260 -25.54 1.91 -8.51
CA GLN A 260 -25.90 2.79 -9.63
C GLN A 260 -26.92 3.87 -9.23
N GLN A 261 -27.94 3.51 -8.43
CA GLN A 261 -28.94 4.48 -7.95
C GLN A 261 -28.31 5.58 -7.07
N THR A 262 -27.37 5.22 -6.23
CA THR A 262 -26.65 6.16 -5.36
C THR A 262 -25.79 7.12 -6.20
N LEU A 263 -25.09 6.59 -7.21
CA LEU A 263 -24.29 7.42 -8.13
C LEU A 263 -25.16 8.39 -8.93
N ILE A 264 -26.31 7.93 -9.46
CA ILE A 264 -27.23 8.79 -10.21
C ILE A 264 -27.81 9.87 -9.30
N LYS A 265 -28.33 9.50 -8.12
CA LYS A 265 -28.94 10.43 -7.15
C LYS A 265 -27.97 11.55 -6.77
N ASN A 266 -26.73 11.20 -6.50
CA ASN A 266 -25.72 12.14 -6.06
C ASN A 266 -24.89 12.72 -7.22
N GLN A 267 -25.13 12.33 -8.48
CA GLN A 267 -24.33 12.72 -9.64
C GLN A 267 -22.82 12.51 -9.36
N ALA A 268 -22.50 11.41 -8.65
CA ALA A 268 -21.17 11.12 -8.13
C ALA A 268 -20.29 10.43 -9.17
N LEU A 269 -18.98 10.65 -9.08
CA LEU A 269 -17.95 9.97 -9.87
C LEU A 269 -17.31 8.88 -9.01
N MET A 270 -17.31 7.64 -9.47
CA MET A 270 -16.54 6.53 -8.89
C MET A 270 -15.55 6.01 -9.93
N GLN A 271 -14.27 6.03 -9.59
CA GLN A 271 -13.20 5.67 -10.54
C GLN A 271 -12.15 4.77 -9.91
N GLY A 272 -12.02 3.56 -10.44
CA GLY A 272 -10.89 2.68 -10.15
C GLY A 272 -9.61 3.21 -10.81
N PHE A 273 -8.47 3.02 -10.15
CA PHE A 273 -7.18 3.44 -10.68
C PHE A 273 -6.04 2.52 -10.26
N ILE A 274 -4.96 2.58 -11.01
CA ILE A 274 -3.68 1.95 -10.70
C ILE A 274 -2.62 3.05 -10.78
N VAL A 275 -1.71 3.11 -9.79
CA VAL A 275 -0.69 4.17 -9.72
C VAL A 275 0.13 4.31 -11.00
N ALA A 276 0.40 3.22 -11.72
CA ALA A 276 1.16 3.22 -12.97
C ALA A 276 0.49 4.03 -14.12
N GLN A 277 -0.81 4.31 -14.05
CA GLN A 277 -1.46 5.16 -15.06
C GLN A 277 -1.02 6.65 -15.01
N PHE A 278 -0.36 7.06 -13.91
CA PHE A 278 0.11 8.42 -13.68
C PHE A 278 1.62 8.57 -13.80
N ASN A 279 2.27 7.76 -14.63
CA ASN A 279 3.74 7.75 -14.77
C ASN A 279 4.35 9.09 -15.19
N GLU A 280 3.61 9.93 -15.89
CA GLU A 280 4.06 11.27 -16.31
C GLU A 280 4.23 12.24 -15.12
N ASP A 281 3.51 12.02 -14.03
CA ASP A 281 3.50 12.87 -12.83
C ASP A 281 4.40 12.35 -11.70
N VAL A 282 5.12 11.24 -11.91
CA VAL A 282 5.90 10.56 -10.85
C VAL A 282 6.95 11.47 -10.23
N LYS A 283 7.65 12.26 -11.05
CA LYS A 283 8.73 13.14 -10.57
C LYS A 283 8.17 14.21 -9.62
N GLU A 284 7.15 14.94 -10.04
CA GLU A 284 6.50 15.98 -9.23
C GLU A 284 5.99 15.42 -7.90
N ALA A 285 5.28 14.28 -7.98
CA ALA A 285 4.72 13.63 -6.80
C ALA A 285 5.81 13.16 -5.82
N SER A 286 6.90 12.58 -6.33
CA SER A 286 8.03 12.13 -5.50
C SER A 286 8.73 13.30 -4.80
N GLU A 287 9.00 14.40 -5.52
CA GLU A 287 9.62 15.60 -4.96
C GLU A 287 8.73 16.22 -3.88
N GLN A 288 7.42 16.31 -4.14
CA GLN A 288 6.48 16.88 -3.18
C GLN A 288 6.32 16.01 -1.91
N LEU A 289 6.22 14.69 -2.06
CA LEU A 289 6.16 13.77 -0.92
C LEU A 289 7.45 13.84 -0.09
N ALA A 290 8.61 13.85 -0.73
CA ALA A 290 9.90 13.98 -0.04
C ALA A 290 9.98 15.30 0.75
N GLN A 291 9.57 16.40 0.14
CA GLN A 291 9.51 17.70 0.81
C GLN A 291 8.59 17.66 2.04
N TRP A 292 7.37 17.13 1.93
CA TRP A 292 6.44 17.07 3.06
C TRP A 292 6.94 16.17 4.19
N VAL A 293 7.64 15.08 3.87
CA VAL A 293 8.28 14.23 4.88
C VAL A 293 9.41 14.98 5.59
N GLN A 294 10.29 15.66 4.86
CA GLN A 294 11.39 16.45 5.44
C GLN A 294 10.89 17.60 6.31
N GLU A 295 9.80 18.25 5.91
CA GLU A 295 9.15 19.32 6.67
C GLU A 295 8.33 18.79 7.88
N GLY A 296 8.23 17.48 8.07
CA GLY A 296 7.42 16.85 9.12
C GLY A 296 5.90 17.01 8.93
N LYS A 297 5.46 17.43 7.74
CA LYS A 297 4.04 17.61 7.39
C LYS A 297 3.31 16.28 7.14
N ILE A 298 4.04 15.25 6.70
CA ILE A 298 3.54 13.89 6.55
C ILE A 298 4.38 12.96 7.42
N LYS A 299 3.69 12.27 8.32
CA LYS A 299 4.24 11.20 9.17
C LYS A 299 3.89 9.85 8.55
N SER A 300 4.78 8.88 8.69
CA SER A 300 4.57 7.52 8.19
C SER A 300 4.96 6.51 9.25
N GLU A 301 3.98 5.80 9.76
CA GLU A 301 4.21 4.69 10.69
C GLU A 301 4.50 3.41 9.89
N VAL A 302 5.44 2.63 10.39
CA VAL A 302 5.89 1.39 9.74
C VAL A 302 6.05 0.30 10.78
N THR A 303 5.30 -0.79 10.61
CA THR A 303 5.51 -2.03 11.37
C THR A 303 6.63 -2.81 10.71
N ILE A 304 7.69 -3.12 11.46
CA ILE A 304 8.86 -3.87 10.99
C ILE A 304 8.91 -5.22 11.69
N ASP A 305 8.73 -6.30 10.93
CA ASP A 305 9.07 -7.65 11.39
C ASP A 305 10.50 -7.98 10.95
N GLU A 306 11.23 -8.77 11.73
CA GLU A 306 12.63 -9.15 11.44
C GLU A 306 12.74 -10.62 11.05
N GLY A 307 13.51 -10.89 9.99
CA GLY A 307 13.77 -12.21 9.47
C GLY A 307 13.09 -12.51 8.14
N PHE A 308 13.84 -13.11 7.23
CA PHE A 308 13.35 -13.49 5.88
C PHE A 308 12.17 -14.47 5.95
N ASP A 309 12.15 -15.33 6.94
CA ASP A 309 11.10 -16.32 7.21
C ASP A 309 9.79 -15.67 7.68
N GLN A 310 9.82 -14.41 8.12
CA GLN A 310 8.61 -13.69 8.56
C GLN A 310 7.79 -13.09 7.40
N ILE A 311 8.30 -13.10 6.16
CA ILE A 311 7.61 -12.50 5.01
C ILE A 311 6.18 -13.05 4.83
N PRO A 312 5.92 -14.38 4.84
CA PRO A 312 4.56 -14.90 4.71
C PRO A 312 3.65 -14.53 5.89
N ASN A 313 4.17 -14.49 7.11
CA ASN A 313 3.41 -14.10 8.28
C ASN A 313 3.02 -12.61 8.24
N ALA A 314 3.99 -11.75 7.92
CA ALA A 314 3.76 -10.31 7.73
C ALA A 314 2.72 -10.03 6.63
N PHE A 315 2.73 -10.81 5.54
CA PHE A 315 1.74 -10.70 4.48
C PHE A 315 0.32 -11.05 4.98
N ARG A 316 0.15 -12.09 5.81
CA ARG A 316 -1.16 -12.46 6.40
C ARG A 316 -1.71 -11.39 7.33
N LYS A 317 -0.85 -10.70 8.11
CA LYS A 317 -1.26 -9.61 9.02
C LYS A 317 -2.01 -8.49 8.32
N LEU A 318 -1.78 -8.28 7.01
CA LEU A 318 -2.51 -7.29 6.22
C LEU A 318 -4.02 -7.56 6.16
N PHE A 319 -4.44 -8.83 6.23
CA PHE A 319 -5.83 -9.25 6.08
C PHE A 319 -6.55 -9.46 7.41
N THR A 320 -5.82 -9.55 8.51
CA THR A 320 -6.37 -9.63 9.89
C THR A 320 -6.43 -8.27 10.57
N GLY A 321 -5.73 -7.28 9.98
CA GLY A 321 -5.64 -5.94 10.56
C GLY A 321 -4.71 -5.86 11.77
N ASP A 322 -3.75 -6.78 11.90
CA ASP A 322 -2.80 -6.81 13.01
C ASP A 322 -1.59 -5.88 12.75
N ASN A 323 -1.39 -5.42 11.52
CA ASN A 323 -0.37 -4.43 11.19
C ASN A 323 -0.82 -3.02 11.58
N PHE A 324 0.16 -2.17 11.89
CA PHE A 324 -0.01 -0.74 12.12
C PHE A 324 0.81 0.04 11.09
N GLY A 325 0.17 0.95 10.34
CA GLY A 325 0.83 1.64 9.24
C GLY A 325 1.24 0.69 8.09
N LYS A 326 2.41 0.96 7.51
CA LYS A 326 3.00 0.11 6.47
C LYS A 326 3.69 -1.11 7.09
N GLN A 327 3.41 -2.30 6.56
CA GLN A 327 4.11 -3.52 6.93
C GLN A 327 5.34 -3.73 6.04
N VAL A 328 6.50 -3.87 6.64
CA VAL A 328 7.77 -4.25 5.99
C VAL A 328 8.49 -5.33 6.78
N ILE A 329 9.41 -6.02 6.14
CA ILE A 329 10.25 -7.03 6.76
C ILE A 329 11.71 -6.62 6.61
N LYS A 330 12.44 -6.54 7.72
CA LYS A 330 13.88 -6.37 7.74
C LYS A 330 14.54 -7.73 7.58
N VAL A 331 15.29 -7.92 6.49
CA VAL A 331 15.95 -9.18 6.14
C VAL A 331 17.40 -9.19 6.59
N SER A 332 18.06 -8.05 6.48
CA SER A 332 19.47 -7.89 6.90
C SER A 332 19.76 -6.46 7.36
N GLU A 333 20.94 -6.28 7.93
CA GLU A 333 21.49 -4.96 8.22
C GLU A 333 22.22 -4.37 7.03
#